data_f31eef4011b8fe26e75e2a8aca984dc2
#
_entry.id   f31eef4011b8fe26e75e2a8aca984dc2
#
_cell.length_a   1.000
_cell.length_b   1.000
_cell.length_c   1.000
_cell.angle_alpha   90.00
_cell.angle_beta   90.00
_cell.angle_gamma   90.00
#
_symmetry.space_group_name_H-M   'P 1'
#
loop_
_entity.id
_entity.type
_entity.pdbx_description
1 polymer ?
#
loop_
_entity_poly.entity_id
_entity_poly.type
_entity_poly.pdbx_seq_one_letter_code
_entity_poly.pdbx_strand_id
1 'polypeptide(L)'
;MDKPLRLKLKKRYFLTRPAHVVNVCFIVVLFFSTLLIWREINVLEEAYVANQRNNLANVAHEMDGLLQFNIDRMMFFRHGMQSALERPLDVDVLHEASQRYLNQRHQEIWRVALPNRRTLPVFGVSESVVREHPLLLPDDPLVVNELMATLELGYLLNLTQHDRDFAERMQYISRSGFFTSTLPLRDESQVKTHYSRAISALWFTRQTQRNNPYRGVIWQTFPDDDPQLEEQVVTASIPLDFAGYWRGVLAMDFSVSEIKAFLISAMKGGQEGEYQLYDSHLSLLASSAPGNVLTLLSPREQELLSRAFAHDNQGGPASADALYQLGQTTEF
;
A
#
# COMPACT_ATOMS: atom_id res chain seq x y z
N MET A 1 7.36 -35.60 80.97
CA MET A 1 8.38 -34.80 80.21
C MET A 1 9.37 -35.79 79.64
N ASP A 2 9.29 -36.05 78.33
CA ASP A 2 10.41 -36.55 77.44
C ASP A 2 9.87 -37.04 76.11
N LYS A 3 9.69 -36.10 75.23
CA LYS A 3 9.40 -36.41 73.80
C LYS A 3 10.13 -35.50 72.82
N PRO A 4 11.45 -35.38 72.84
CA PRO A 4 12.13 -34.90 71.62
C PRO A 4 13.19 -35.84 71.03
N LEU A 5 13.50 -36.98 71.60
CA LEU A 5 14.61 -37.80 71.10
C LEU A 5 14.26 -38.75 69.94
N ARG A 6 12.99 -39.09 69.71
CA ARG A 6 12.62 -40.08 68.69
C ARG A 6 12.54 -39.48 67.25
N LEU A 7 12.44 -38.20 67.09
CA LEU A 7 12.41 -37.58 65.76
C LEU A 7 13.79 -37.38 65.12
N LYS A 8 14.84 -37.25 65.94
CA LYS A 8 16.23 -37.09 65.42
C LYS A 8 16.86 -38.41 64.95
N LEU A 9 16.44 -39.54 65.45
CA LEU A 9 16.98 -40.84 65.04
C LEU A 9 16.41 -41.32 63.70
N LYS A 10 15.18 -41.00 63.33
CA LYS A 10 14.62 -41.37 62.03
C LYS A 10 15.26 -40.60 60.86
N LYS A 11 15.72 -39.37 61.11
CA LYS A 11 16.40 -38.55 60.10
C LYS A 11 17.84 -39.05 59.79
N ARG A 12 18.51 -39.70 60.75
CA ARG A 12 19.85 -40.21 60.57
C ARG A 12 19.91 -41.59 59.84
N TYR A 13 18.86 -42.40 59.91
CA TYR A 13 18.79 -43.70 59.26
C TYR A 13 18.57 -43.62 57.72
N PHE A 14 18.01 -42.53 57.25
CA PHE A 14 17.78 -42.32 55.80
C PHE A 14 19.08 -41.98 55.05
N LEU A 15 20.05 -41.39 55.72
CA LEU A 15 21.34 -40.95 55.13
C LEU A 15 22.47 -41.99 55.14
N THR A 16 22.27 -43.16 55.79
CA THR A 16 23.31 -44.17 55.97
C THR A 16 23.29 -45.30 54.96
N ARG A 17 22.31 -45.36 54.05
CA ARG A 17 22.35 -46.32 52.94
C ARG A 17 22.96 -45.65 51.69
N PRO A 18 24.12 -46.06 51.20
CA PRO A 18 24.82 -45.47 50.07
C PRO A 18 23.96 -45.39 48.81
N ALA A 19 23.04 -46.34 48.63
CA ALA A 19 22.08 -46.33 47.49
C ALA A 19 21.06 -45.17 47.58
N HIS A 20 20.61 -44.76 48.80
CA HIS A 20 19.70 -43.63 48.94
C HIS A 20 20.40 -42.30 48.69
N VAL A 21 21.63 -42.15 49.07
CA VAL A 21 22.42 -40.93 48.81
C VAL A 21 22.66 -40.78 47.32
N VAL A 22 23.01 -41.85 46.61
CA VAL A 22 23.18 -41.84 45.17
C VAL A 22 21.86 -41.46 44.43
N ASN A 23 20.75 -42.08 44.85
CA ASN A 23 19.44 -41.78 44.25
C ASN A 23 19.02 -40.33 44.50
N VAL A 24 19.24 -39.78 45.70
CA VAL A 24 18.91 -38.37 45.99
C VAL A 24 19.82 -37.45 45.17
N CYS A 25 21.10 -37.71 45.06
CA CYS A 25 22.01 -36.94 44.19
C CYS A 25 21.55 -37.00 42.73
N PHE A 26 21.17 -38.17 42.24
CA PHE A 26 20.67 -38.32 40.87
C PHE A 26 19.37 -37.52 40.63
N ILE A 27 18.38 -37.59 41.56
CA ILE A 27 17.14 -36.80 41.50
C ILE A 27 17.43 -35.31 41.51
N VAL A 28 18.35 -34.86 42.34
CA VAL A 28 18.74 -33.44 42.42
C VAL A 28 19.42 -32.99 41.12
N VAL A 29 20.33 -33.78 40.55
CA VAL A 29 20.98 -33.48 39.26
C VAL A 29 19.92 -33.44 38.14
N LEU A 30 19.03 -34.42 38.10
CA LEU A 30 17.96 -34.48 37.10
C LEU A 30 17.01 -33.27 37.20
N PHE A 31 16.67 -32.88 38.42
CA PHE A 31 15.83 -31.70 38.65
C PHE A 31 16.49 -30.40 38.18
N PHE A 32 17.76 -30.19 38.51
CA PHE A 32 18.50 -29.01 38.05
C PHE A 32 18.73 -29.04 36.55
N SER A 33 18.98 -30.21 35.96
CA SER A 33 19.13 -30.34 34.49
C SER A 33 17.82 -30.00 33.77
N THR A 34 16.66 -30.50 34.27
CA THR A 34 15.35 -30.14 33.69
C THR A 34 15.04 -28.66 33.86
N LEU A 35 15.39 -28.04 34.98
CA LEU A 35 15.21 -26.60 35.20
C LEU A 35 16.08 -25.76 34.25
N LEU A 36 17.31 -26.17 34.01
CA LEU A 36 18.19 -25.52 33.05
C LEU A 36 17.70 -25.65 31.63
N ILE A 37 17.25 -26.85 31.21
CA ILE A 37 16.69 -27.08 29.88
C ILE A 37 15.43 -26.21 29.68
N TRP A 38 14.52 -26.17 30.67
CA TRP A 38 13.33 -25.35 30.57
C TRP A 38 13.63 -23.85 30.44
N ARG A 39 14.61 -23.38 31.23
CA ARG A 39 15.10 -22.00 31.10
C ARG A 39 15.69 -21.72 29.72
N GLU A 40 16.48 -22.63 29.18
CA GLU A 40 17.09 -22.52 27.84
C GLU A 40 16.04 -22.46 26.74
N ILE A 41 15.01 -23.31 26.82
CA ILE A 41 13.87 -23.30 25.87
C ILE A 41 13.15 -21.95 25.91
N ASN A 42 12.81 -21.42 27.09
CA ASN A 42 12.15 -20.12 27.19
C ASN A 42 12.99 -18.97 26.62
N VAL A 43 14.31 -18.98 26.86
CA VAL A 43 15.22 -17.96 26.31
C VAL A 43 15.31 -18.07 24.79
N LEU A 44 15.34 -19.28 24.25
CA LEU A 44 15.34 -19.51 22.78
C LEU A 44 14.02 -19.06 22.15
N GLU A 45 12.89 -19.36 22.79
CA GLU A 45 11.58 -18.94 22.34
C GLU A 45 11.47 -17.40 22.33
N GLU A 46 11.86 -16.73 23.42
CA GLU A 46 11.87 -15.26 23.48
C GLU A 46 12.80 -14.65 22.42
N ALA A 47 13.98 -15.24 22.21
CA ALA A 47 14.91 -14.78 21.19
C ALA A 47 14.36 -14.99 19.76
N TYR A 48 13.71 -16.12 19.50
CA TYR A 48 13.07 -16.41 18.22
C TYR A 48 11.95 -15.40 17.92
N VAL A 49 11.05 -15.19 18.91
CA VAL A 49 9.96 -14.23 18.80
C VAL A 49 10.46 -12.80 18.56
N ALA A 50 11.50 -12.39 19.32
CA ALA A 50 12.11 -11.07 19.14
C ALA A 50 12.72 -10.91 17.74
N ASN A 51 13.34 -11.96 17.21
CA ASN A 51 13.89 -11.96 15.85
C ASN A 51 12.78 -11.84 14.79
N GLN A 52 11.70 -12.59 14.94
CA GLN A 52 10.55 -12.52 14.00
C GLN A 52 9.90 -11.14 14.03
N ARG A 53 9.73 -10.52 15.20
CA ARG A 53 9.24 -9.15 15.33
C ARG A 53 10.15 -8.14 14.63
N ASN A 54 11.46 -8.26 14.83
CA ASN A 54 12.41 -7.35 14.18
C ASN A 54 12.36 -7.51 12.65
N ASN A 55 12.25 -8.73 12.16
CA ASN A 55 12.14 -8.99 10.72
C ASN A 55 10.85 -8.41 10.15
N LEU A 56 9.72 -8.63 10.81
CA LEU A 56 8.44 -8.04 10.38
C LEU A 56 8.50 -6.50 10.39
N ALA A 57 9.07 -5.92 11.44
CA ALA A 57 9.23 -4.47 11.53
C ALA A 57 10.12 -3.92 10.41
N ASN A 58 11.20 -4.61 10.06
CA ASN A 58 12.08 -4.21 8.97
C ASN A 58 11.36 -4.29 7.61
N VAL A 59 10.63 -5.38 7.33
CA VAL A 59 9.84 -5.53 6.10
C VAL A 59 8.75 -4.47 6.00
N ALA A 60 8.04 -4.22 7.10
CA ALA A 60 7.02 -3.17 7.16
C ALA A 60 7.62 -1.78 6.92
N HIS A 61 8.77 -1.48 7.52
CA HIS A 61 9.45 -0.19 7.33
C HIS A 61 9.96 -0.01 5.90
N GLU A 62 10.49 -1.05 5.29
CA GLU A 62 10.94 -1.02 3.89
C GLU A 62 9.74 -0.81 2.93
N MET A 63 8.63 -1.51 3.16
CA MET A 63 7.39 -1.33 2.40
C MET A 63 6.84 0.09 2.57
N ASP A 64 6.77 0.59 3.79
CA ASP A 64 6.32 1.95 4.10
C ASP A 64 7.19 2.98 3.38
N GLY A 65 8.52 2.82 3.40
CA GLY A 65 9.45 3.68 2.67
C GLY A 65 9.20 3.71 1.16
N LEU A 66 8.91 2.55 0.55
CA LEU A 66 8.59 2.46 -0.88
C LEU A 66 7.25 3.12 -1.22
N LEU A 67 6.22 2.90 -0.40
CA LEU A 67 4.90 3.53 -0.57
C LEU A 67 4.98 5.04 -0.37
N GLN A 68 5.68 5.48 0.67
CA GLN A 68 5.86 6.91 0.96
C GLN A 68 6.63 7.62 -0.15
N PHE A 69 7.70 7.01 -0.69
CA PHE A 69 8.41 7.54 -1.84
C PHE A 69 7.48 7.82 -3.03
N ASN A 70 6.57 6.89 -3.33
CA ASN A 70 5.61 7.05 -4.43
C ASN A 70 4.56 8.12 -4.12
N ILE A 71 4.11 8.24 -2.87
CA ILE A 71 3.21 9.32 -2.44
C ILE A 71 3.90 10.67 -2.58
N ASP A 72 5.14 10.81 -2.13
CA ASP A 72 5.91 12.04 -2.23
C ASP A 72 6.10 12.45 -3.70
N ARG A 73 6.34 11.47 -4.58
CA ARG A 73 6.41 11.68 -6.03
C ARG A 73 5.07 12.18 -6.60
N MET A 74 3.95 11.61 -6.17
CA MET A 74 2.61 12.07 -6.58
C MET A 74 2.33 13.49 -6.07
N MET A 75 2.74 13.82 -4.85
CA MET A 75 2.66 15.17 -4.30
C MET A 75 3.53 16.16 -5.09
N PHE A 76 4.73 15.75 -5.48
CA PHE A 76 5.61 16.55 -6.33
C PHE A 76 4.94 16.87 -7.68
N PHE A 77 4.30 15.90 -8.32
CA PHE A 77 3.56 16.12 -9.56
C PHE A 77 2.37 17.06 -9.39
N ARG A 78 1.62 16.91 -8.28
CA ARG A 78 0.54 17.84 -7.94
C ARG A 78 1.03 19.29 -7.82
N HIS A 79 2.11 19.49 -7.07
CA HIS A 79 2.70 20.82 -6.92
C HIS A 79 3.27 21.37 -8.22
N GLY A 80 3.89 20.50 -9.03
CA GLY A 80 4.35 20.86 -10.37
C GLY A 80 3.22 21.34 -11.28
N MET A 81 2.09 20.60 -11.30
CA MET A 81 0.89 21.00 -12.03
C MET A 81 0.31 22.33 -11.53
N GLN A 82 0.22 22.52 -10.20
CA GLN A 82 -0.26 23.77 -9.62
C GLN A 82 0.63 24.96 -10.02
N SER A 83 1.95 24.77 -10.00
CA SER A 83 2.91 25.78 -10.43
C SER A 83 2.80 26.11 -11.92
N ALA A 84 2.63 25.09 -12.77
CA ALA A 84 2.43 25.25 -14.20
C ALA A 84 1.10 25.94 -14.55
N LEU A 85 0.04 25.70 -13.75
CA LEU A 85 -1.24 26.41 -13.88
C LEU A 85 -1.12 27.89 -13.47
N GLU A 86 -0.33 28.19 -12.44
CA GLU A 86 -0.09 29.55 -11.97
C GLU A 86 0.77 30.34 -12.95
N ARG A 87 1.77 29.70 -13.51
CA ARG A 87 2.75 30.30 -14.46
C ARG A 87 3.03 29.36 -15.60
N PRO A 88 2.12 29.30 -16.59
CA PRO A 88 2.33 28.48 -17.77
C PRO A 88 3.64 28.86 -18.49
N LEU A 89 4.36 27.85 -18.99
CA LEU A 89 5.55 28.10 -19.80
C LEU A 89 5.16 28.76 -21.11
N ASP A 90 5.77 29.92 -21.39
CA ASP A 90 5.59 30.67 -22.62
C ASP A 90 6.58 30.17 -23.69
N VAL A 91 6.23 29.05 -24.32
CA VAL A 91 7.04 28.44 -25.39
C VAL A 91 6.17 28.12 -26.60
N ASP A 92 6.72 28.38 -27.77
CA ASP A 92 6.01 28.22 -29.07
C ASP A 92 5.38 26.83 -29.24
N VAL A 93 6.06 25.79 -28.80
CA VAL A 93 5.58 24.39 -28.92
C VAL A 93 4.30 24.14 -28.13
N LEU A 94 4.15 24.77 -26.94
CA LEU A 94 2.90 24.67 -26.15
C LEU A 94 1.80 25.51 -26.77
N HIS A 95 2.11 26.66 -27.36
CA HIS A 95 1.15 27.45 -28.12
C HIS A 95 0.61 26.70 -29.32
N GLU A 96 1.48 26.05 -30.10
CA GLU A 96 1.04 25.21 -31.21
C GLU A 96 0.17 24.05 -30.75
N ALA A 97 0.50 23.42 -29.60
CA ALA A 97 -0.30 22.36 -29.01
C ALA A 97 -1.68 22.86 -28.60
N SER A 98 -1.78 24.06 -28.00
CA SER A 98 -3.06 24.69 -27.66
C SER A 98 -3.93 25.00 -28.89
N GLN A 99 -3.32 25.45 -29.98
CA GLN A 99 -4.04 25.68 -31.24
C GLN A 99 -4.56 24.36 -31.85
N ARG A 100 -3.76 23.28 -31.79
CA ARG A 100 -4.21 21.94 -32.22
C ARG A 100 -5.42 21.48 -31.40
N TYR A 101 -5.38 21.67 -30.08
CA TYR A 101 -6.54 21.37 -29.21
C TYR A 101 -7.77 22.15 -29.62
N LEU A 102 -7.68 23.46 -29.80
CA LEU A 102 -8.80 24.31 -30.19
C LEU A 102 -9.44 23.87 -31.51
N ASN A 103 -8.65 23.35 -32.44
CA ASN A 103 -9.11 22.83 -33.72
C ASN A 103 -9.78 21.43 -33.61
N GLN A 104 -9.40 20.64 -32.59
CA GLN A 104 -9.82 19.23 -32.45
C GLN A 104 -10.84 18.98 -31.35
N ARG A 105 -11.05 19.91 -30.42
CA ARG A 105 -11.88 19.72 -29.20
C ARG A 105 -13.34 19.31 -29.46
N HIS A 106 -13.84 19.53 -30.67
CA HIS A 106 -15.19 19.13 -31.08
C HIS A 106 -15.25 17.71 -31.65
N GLN A 107 -14.11 17.08 -31.93
CA GLN A 107 -14.06 15.69 -32.37
C GLN A 107 -14.48 14.76 -31.23
N GLU A 108 -15.07 13.62 -31.55
CA GLU A 108 -15.50 12.63 -30.56
C GLU A 108 -14.33 12.20 -29.67
N ILE A 109 -13.16 12.03 -30.26
CA ILE A 109 -11.90 11.73 -29.61
C ILE A 109 -10.84 12.65 -30.23
N TRP A 110 -9.99 13.21 -29.39
CA TRP A 110 -8.89 14.02 -29.83
C TRP A 110 -7.58 13.68 -29.10
N ARG A 111 -6.48 14.01 -29.74
CA ARG A 111 -5.14 13.77 -29.20
C ARG A 111 -4.24 14.97 -29.48
N VAL A 112 -3.56 15.41 -28.44
CA VAL A 112 -2.50 16.43 -28.52
C VAL A 112 -1.20 15.83 -28.03
N ALA A 113 -0.16 15.89 -28.84
CA ALA A 113 1.18 15.45 -28.48
C ALA A 113 2.20 16.48 -28.93
N LEU A 114 3.26 16.68 -28.16
CA LEU A 114 4.40 17.47 -28.58
C LEU A 114 5.26 16.67 -29.58
N PRO A 115 5.97 17.34 -30.48
CA PRO A 115 6.83 16.66 -31.45
C PRO A 115 7.98 15.87 -30.82
N ASN A 116 8.28 16.18 -29.56
CA ASN A 116 9.27 15.48 -28.78
C ASN A 116 8.67 14.19 -28.21
N ARG A 117 9.27 13.03 -28.53
CA ARG A 117 8.84 11.71 -28.00
C ARG A 117 9.02 11.53 -26.48
N ARG A 118 9.63 12.51 -25.80
CA ARG A 118 9.82 12.48 -24.35
C ARG A 118 8.60 12.96 -23.56
N THR A 119 7.57 13.43 -24.25
CA THR A 119 6.34 13.91 -23.61
C THR A 119 5.22 12.93 -23.89
N LEU A 120 4.48 12.56 -22.83
CA LEU A 120 3.29 11.73 -22.98
C LEU A 120 2.20 12.52 -23.73
N PRO A 121 1.43 11.86 -24.58
CA PRO A 121 0.30 12.49 -25.26
C PRO A 121 -0.84 12.77 -24.26
N VAL A 122 -1.60 13.81 -24.54
CA VAL A 122 -2.89 14.09 -23.90
C VAL A 122 -3.99 13.62 -24.83
N PHE A 123 -4.87 12.80 -24.30
CA PHE A 123 -6.07 12.32 -25.00
C PHE A 123 -7.30 12.97 -24.40
N GLY A 124 -8.31 13.20 -25.21
CA GLY A 124 -9.54 13.76 -24.69
C GLY A 124 -10.78 13.34 -25.46
N VAL A 125 -11.91 13.71 -24.89
CA VAL A 125 -13.25 13.45 -25.42
C VAL A 125 -13.93 14.76 -25.80
N SER A 126 -14.98 14.67 -26.60
CA SER A 126 -15.72 15.85 -27.04
C SER A 126 -16.39 16.59 -25.89
N GLU A 127 -16.64 17.88 -26.08
CA GLU A 127 -17.37 18.72 -25.12
C GLU A 127 -18.77 18.19 -24.79
N SER A 128 -19.43 17.46 -25.69
CA SER A 128 -20.73 16.84 -25.44
C SER A 128 -20.65 15.82 -24.29
N VAL A 129 -19.62 15.00 -24.27
CA VAL A 129 -19.40 14.01 -23.19
C VAL A 129 -19.16 14.73 -21.85
N VAL A 130 -18.41 15.84 -21.87
CA VAL A 130 -18.16 16.64 -20.66
C VAL A 130 -19.44 17.24 -20.10
N ARG A 131 -20.33 17.74 -20.97
CA ARG A 131 -21.61 18.35 -20.55
C ARG A 131 -22.62 17.36 -19.96
N GLU A 132 -22.54 16.10 -20.35
CA GLU A 132 -23.47 15.05 -19.89
C GLU A 132 -23.13 14.55 -18.47
N HIS A 133 -21.92 14.77 -17.96
CA HIS A 133 -21.50 14.19 -16.69
C HIS A 133 -21.42 15.25 -15.57
N PRO A 134 -22.12 15.06 -14.44
CA PRO A 134 -22.28 16.08 -13.39
C PRO A 134 -21.01 16.46 -12.65
N LEU A 135 -19.98 15.61 -12.67
CA LEU A 135 -18.69 15.88 -12.01
C LEU A 135 -17.70 16.62 -12.91
N LEU A 136 -18.00 16.79 -14.21
CA LEU A 136 -17.10 17.42 -15.16
C LEU A 136 -17.30 18.95 -15.21
N LEU A 137 -16.34 19.64 -15.81
CA LEU A 137 -16.31 21.10 -15.95
C LEU A 137 -16.50 21.48 -17.44
N PRO A 138 -17.72 21.60 -17.92
CA PRO A 138 -17.95 22.13 -19.25
C PRO A 138 -17.59 23.64 -19.27
N ASP A 139 -17.10 24.10 -20.42
CA ASP A 139 -16.80 25.53 -20.67
C ASP A 139 -15.80 26.15 -19.66
N ASP A 140 -14.83 25.37 -19.19
CA ASP A 140 -13.81 25.84 -18.27
C ASP A 140 -12.90 26.89 -18.96
N PRO A 141 -12.82 28.13 -18.43
CA PRO A 141 -11.98 29.17 -19.02
C PRO A 141 -10.47 28.86 -18.92
N LEU A 142 -10.07 27.98 -18.02
CA LEU A 142 -8.66 27.60 -17.81
C LEU A 142 -8.29 26.30 -18.51
N VAL A 143 -9.16 25.71 -19.32
CA VAL A 143 -8.90 24.41 -19.97
C VAL A 143 -7.62 24.41 -20.81
N VAL A 144 -7.30 25.51 -21.50
CA VAL A 144 -6.07 25.63 -22.30
C VAL A 144 -4.82 25.63 -21.39
N ASN A 145 -4.87 26.39 -20.29
CA ASN A 145 -3.77 26.42 -19.33
C ASN A 145 -3.58 25.05 -18.66
N GLU A 146 -4.66 24.38 -18.33
CA GLU A 146 -4.65 23.04 -17.74
C GLU A 146 -4.09 22.01 -18.74
N LEU A 147 -4.44 22.12 -20.02
CA LEU A 147 -3.86 21.28 -21.08
C LEU A 147 -2.34 21.48 -21.21
N MET A 148 -1.87 22.73 -21.22
CA MET A 148 -0.44 23.03 -21.27
C MET A 148 0.30 22.47 -20.06
N ALA A 149 -0.24 22.68 -18.85
CA ALA A 149 0.31 22.12 -17.63
C ALA A 149 0.31 20.57 -17.65
N THR A 150 -0.70 19.95 -18.27
CA THR A 150 -0.77 18.49 -18.43
C THR A 150 0.30 17.96 -19.41
N LEU A 151 0.61 18.71 -20.45
CA LEU A 151 1.72 18.38 -21.35
C LEU A 151 3.09 18.48 -20.65
N GLU A 152 3.28 19.48 -19.79
CA GLU A 152 4.46 19.59 -18.92
C GLU A 152 4.55 18.44 -17.94
N LEU A 153 3.43 18.09 -17.29
CA LEU A 153 3.33 16.91 -16.44
C LEU A 153 3.70 15.63 -17.21
N GLY A 154 3.20 15.47 -18.43
CA GLY A 154 3.51 14.32 -19.28
C GLY A 154 5.02 14.15 -19.55
N TYR A 155 5.76 15.24 -19.60
CA TYR A 155 7.23 15.19 -19.65
C TYR A 155 7.83 14.68 -18.34
N LEU A 156 7.37 15.19 -17.20
CA LEU A 156 7.85 14.78 -15.88
C LEU A 156 7.52 13.32 -15.60
N LEU A 157 6.31 12.89 -15.91
CA LEU A 157 5.87 11.49 -15.75
C LEU A 157 6.76 10.53 -16.55
N ASN A 158 7.04 10.87 -17.81
CA ASN A 158 7.89 10.03 -18.65
C ASN A 158 9.37 10.01 -18.19
N LEU A 159 9.86 11.14 -17.66
CA LEU A 159 11.24 11.25 -17.17
C LEU A 159 11.47 10.47 -15.88
N THR A 160 10.45 10.38 -15.02
CA THR A 160 10.53 9.75 -13.70
C THR A 160 10.08 8.30 -13.67
N GLN A 161 9.74 7.73 -14.81
CA GLN A 161 9.39 6.31 -14.93
C GLN A 161 10.66 5.45 -14.74
N HIS A 162 10.66 4.59 -13.73
CA HIS A 162 11.78 3.70 -13.41
C HIS A 162 11.31 2.25 -13.37
N ASP A 163 12.15 1.33 -13.83
CA ASP A 163 11.86 -0.12 -13.92
C ASP A 163 11.70 -0.84 -12.56
N ARG A 164 11.87 -0.14 -11.45
CA ARG A 164 11.81 -0.72 -10.10
C ARG A 164 10.69 -0.17 -9.23
N ASP A 165 9.78 0.59 -9.79
CA ASP A 165 8.66 1.17 -9.05
C ASP A 165 7.51 0.17 -8.97
N PHE A 166 6.86 0.06 -7.83
CA PHE A 166 5.58 -0.66 -7.70
C PHE A 166 4.48 -0.03 -8.55
N ALA A 167 4.69 1.19 -9.04
CA ALA A 167 3.72 1.92 -9.82
C ALA A 167 3.69 1.40 -11.25
N GLU A 168 2.64 0.66 -11.59
CA GLU A 168 2.39 0.16 -12.95
C GLU A 168 1.93 1.28 -13.89
N ARG A 169 1.09 2.18 -13.36
CA ARG A 169 0.54 3.31 -14.12
C ARG A 169 0.47 4.56 -13.27
N MET A 170 0.86 5.69 -13.85
CA MET A 170 0.55 7.03 -13.36
C MET A 170 -0.28 7.77 -14.37
N GLN A 171 -1.32 8.46 -13.91
CA GLN A 171 -2.23 9.18 -14.79
C GLN A 171 -2.77 10.44 -14.14
N TYR A 172 -3.08 11.43 -14.96
CA TYR A 172 -3.88 12.58 -14.59
C TYR A 172 -5.18 12.57 -15.39
N ILE A 173 -6.30 12.63 -14.70
CA ILE A 173 -7.63 12.71 -15.29
C ILE A 173 -8.21 14.09 -14.98
N SER A 174 -8.38 14.90 -16.02
CA SER A 174 -8.99 16.22 -15.94
C SER A 174 -10.50 16.13 -15.89
N ARG A 175 -11.13 17.06 -15.18
CA ARG A 175 -12.58 17.27 -15.24
C ARG A 175 -13.03 18.02 -16.49
N SER A 176 -12.09 18.56 -17.26
CA SER A 176 -12.35 19.28 -18.52
C SER A 176 -12.32 18.37 -19.75
N GLY A 177 -12.37 17.03 -19.57
CA GLY A 177 -12.57 16.08 -20.67
C GLY A 177 -11.30 15.50 -21.27
N PHE A 178 -10.19 15.45 -20.55
CA PHE A 178 -8.95 14.89 -21.07
C PHE A 178 -8.10 14.21 -20.00
N PHE A 179 -7.08 13.47 -20.43
CA PHE A 179 -6.16 12.78 -19.56
C PHE A 179 -4.79 12.55 -20.20
N THR A 180 -3.81 12.26 -19.36
CA THR A 180 -2.51 11.70 -19.77
C THR A 180 -2.18 10.50 -18.88
N SER A 181 -1.47 9.52 -19.42
CA SER A 181 -1.11 8.27 -18.73
C SER A 181 0.25 7.78 -19.15
N THR A 182 1.01 7.19 -18.22
CA THR A 182 2.28 6.51 -18.52
C THR A 182 2.07 5.18 -19.23
N LEU A 183 0.93 4.53 -19.01
CA LEU A 183 0.55 3.32 -19.74
C LEU A 183 -0.11 3.75 -21.06
N PRO A 184 0.50 3.41 -22.21
CA PRO A 184 -0.06 3.80 -23.50
C PRO A 184 -1.38 3.06 -23.77
N LEU A 185 -2.34 3.78 -24.37
CA LEU A 185 -3.54 3.15 -24.89
C LEU A 185 -3.18 2.22 -26.05
N ARG A 186 -3.72 1.00 -26.05
CA ARG A 186 -3.54 0.01 -27.12
C ARG A 186 -4.20 0.46 -28.42
N ASP A 187 -5.31 1.19 -28.31
CA ASP A 187 -6.08 1.72 -29.42
C ASP A 187 -6.72 3.06 -29.04
N GLU A 188 -6.63 4.06 -29.91
CA GLU A 188 -7.23 5.37 -29.71
C GLU A 188 -8.77 5.29 -29.57
N SER A 189 -9.43 4.27 -30.15
CA SER A 189 -10.86 4.03 -29.94
C SER A 189 -11.24 3.80 -28.48
N GLN A 190 -10.30 3.41 -27.63
CA GLN A 190 -10.51 3.17 -26.19
C GLN A 190 -10.48 4.45 -25.35
N VAL A 191 -10.12 5.61 -25.92
CA VAL A 191 -10.02 6.89 -25.19
C VAL A 191 -11.28 7.21 -24.45
N LYS A 192 -12.43 7.16 -25.12
CA LYS A 192 -13.74 7.45 -24.52
C LYS A 192 -14.10 6.48 -23.41
N THR A 193 -13.87 5.20 -23.63
CA THR A 193 -14.14 4.13 -22.65
C THR A 193 -13.24 4.28 -21.42
N HIS A 194 -11.93 4.53 -21.64
CA HIS A 194 -10.98 4.75 -20.56
C HIS A 194 -11.36 5.97 -19.71
N TYR A 195 -11.62 7.10 -20.37
CA TYR A 195 -12.01 8.33 -19.68
C TYR A 195 -13.32 8.16 -18.89
N SER A 196 -14.37 7.58 -19.50
CA SER A 196 -15.66 7.35 -18.85
C SER A 196 -15.54 6.42 -17.64
N ARG A 197 -14.71 5.37 -17.74
CA ARG A 197 -14.42 4.48 -16.61
C ARG A 197 -13.68 5.22 -15.49
N ALA A 198 -12.65 5.98 -15.84
CA ALA A 198 -11.85 6.72 -14.85
C ALA A 198 -12.70 7.71 -14.03
N ILE A 199 -13.56 8.50 -14.69
CA ILE A 199 -14.41 9.47 -13.98
C ILE A 199 -15.55 8.83 -13.17
N SER A 200 -15.91 7.59 -13.46
CA SER A 200 -16.89 6.80 -12.71
C SER A 200 -16.27 6.01 -11.56
N ALA A 201 -14.96 5.81 -11.56
CA ALA A 201 -14.24 5.06 -10.55
C ALA A 201 -14.31 5.72 -9.17
N LEU A 202 -14.31 4.90 -8.11
CA LEU A 202 -14.38 5.40 -6.73
C LEU A 202 -13.17 6.28 -6.37
N TRP A 203 -11.97 5.95 -6.86
CA TRP A 203 -10.77 6.74 -6.63
C TRP A 203 -10.85 8.15 -7.23
N PHE A 204 -11.69 8.38 -8.25
CA PHE A 204 -11.99 9.71 -8.81
C PHE A 204 -13.16 10.36 -8.06
N THR A 205 -14.29 9.67 -7.93
CA THR A 205 -15.53 10.25 -7.36
C THR A 205 -15.42 10.60 -5.88
N ARG A 206 -14.56 9.88 -5.13
CA ARG A 206 -14.25 10.20 -3.72
C ARG A 206 -13.37 11.45 -3.55
N GLN A 207 -12.79 12.01 -4.62
CA GLN A 207 -11.96 13.21 -4.56
C GLN A 207 -12.74 14.52 -4.53
N THR A 208 -14.09 14.47 -4.51
CA THR A 208 -14.92 15.66 -4.30
C THR A 208 -14.60 16.30 -2.94
N GLN A 209 -14.76 17.62 -2.83
CA GLN A 209 -14.52 18.33 -1.57
C GLN A 209 -15.38 17.81 -0.40
N ARG A 210 -16.57 17.28 -0.69
CA ARG A 210 -17.44 16.66 0.30
C ARG A 210 -16.86 15.35 0.87
N ASN A 211 -16.29 14.52 -0.01
CA ASN A 211 -15.80 13.19 0.38
C ASN A 211 -14.33 13.22 0.84
N ASN A 212 -13.54 14.19 0.36
CA ASN A 212 -12.15 14.42 0.74
C ASN A 212 -11.93 15.89 1.12
N PRO A 213 -12.44 16.36 2.26
CA PRO A 213 -12.31 17.75 2.68
C PRO A 213 -10.87 18.16 2.97
N TYR A 214 -10.04 17.24 3.39
CA TYR A 214 -8.61 17.48 3.69
C TYR A 214 -7.71 17.41 2.44
N ARG A 215 -8.26 17.04 1.29
CA ARG A 215 -7.54 16.93 0.00
C ARG A 215 -6.29 16.03 0.09
N GLY A 216 -6.35 15.04 0.97
CA GLY A 216 -5.31 14.03 1.16
C GLY A 216 -5.35 12.92 0.11
N VAL A 217 -4.39 12.01 0.18
CA VAL A 217 -4.36 10.79 -0.64
C VAL A 217 -5.45 9.84 -0.19
N ILE A 218 -6.19 9.29 -1.15
CA ILE A 218 -7.16 8.21 -0.94
C ILE A 218 -6.63 6.95 -1.60
N TRP A 219 -6.61 5.87 -0.85
CA TRP A 219 -6.29 4.54 -1.32
C TRP A 219 -7.56 3.79 -1.67
N GLN A 220 -7.54 3.08 -2.78
CA GLN A 220 -8.60 2.17 -3.18
C GLN A 220 -8.00 0.85 -3.61
N THR A 221 -8.50 -0.21 -3.02
CA THR A 221 -8.14 -1.59 -3.32
C THR A 221 -9.07 -2.13 -4.39
N PHE A 222 -8.51 -2.86 -5.34
CA PHE A 222 -9.25 -3.51 -6.42
C PHE A 222 -10.25 -2.58 -7.10
N PRO A 223 -9.80 -1.49 -7.75
CA PRO A 223 -10.66 -0.74 -8.63
C PRO A 223 -11.20 -1.68 -9.71
N ASP A 224 -12.37 -1.34 -10.22
CA ASP A 224 -13.07 -2.11 -11.26
C ASP A 224 -12.10 -2.68 -12.31
N ASP A 225 -12.39 -3.89 -12.81
CA ASP A 225 -11.62 -4.56 -13.84
C ASP A 225 -11.29 -3.61 -15.00
N ASP A 226 -10.10 -3.05 -15.01
CA ASP A 226 -9.60 -2.23 -16.10
C ASP A 226 -8.89 -3.15 -17.11
N PRO A 227 -9.45 -3.37 -18.32
CA PRO A 227 -8.84 -4.27 -19.30
C PRO A 227 -7.49 -3.78 -19.84
N GLN A 228 -7.04 -2.58 -19.47
CA GLN A 228 -5.70 -2.07 -19.77
C GLN A 228 -4.66 -2.58 -18.77
N LEU A 229 -5.09 -2.90 -17.56
CA LEU A 229 -4.26 -3.49 -16.52
C LEU A 229 -4.34 -5.01 -16.66
N GLU A 230 -3.21 -5.65 -16.75
CA GLU A 230 -3.12 -7.13 -16.86
C GLU A 230 -3.37 -7.81 -15.52
N GLU A 231 -3.22 -7.06 -14.43
CA GLU A 231 -3.24 -7.55 -13.05
C GLU A 231 -4.08 -6.67 -12.14
N GLN A 232 -4.36 -7.18 -10.95
CA GLN A 232 -5.00 -6.42 -9.88
C GLN A 232 -4.07 -5.32 -9.38
N VAL A 233 -4.62 -4.13 -9.14
CA VAL A 233 -3.89 -2.97 -8.65
C VAL A 233 -4.54 -2.37 -7.41
N VAL A 234 -3.71 -1.68 -6.64
CA VAL A 234 -4.14 -0.77 -5.58
C VAL A 234 -3.90 0.64 -6.07
N THR A 235 -4.93 1.48 -6.10
CA THR A 235 -4.84 2.85 -6.61
C THR A 235 -4.71 3.85 -5.47
N ALA A 236 -3.63 4.64 -5.47
CA ALA A 236 -3.53 5.88 -4.70
C ALA A 236 -3.98 7.04 -5.57
N SER A 237 -4.81 7.93 -5.04
CA SER A 237 -5.30 9.09 -5.78
C SER A 237 -5.29 10.35 -4.92
N ILE A 238 -5.05 11.51 -5.57
CA ILE A 238 -5.04 12.81 -4.92
C ILE A 238 -5.69 13.85 -5.84
N PRO A 239 -6.51 14.77 -5.29
CA PRO A 239 -7.14 15.80 -6.11
C PRO A 239 -6.15 16.91 -6.47
N LEU A 240 -6.30 17.44 -7.66
CA LEU A 240 -5.68 18.68 -8.10
C LEU A 240 -6.68 19.83 -7.96
N ASP A 241 -6.40 20.75 -7.07
CA ASP A 241 -7.15 21.99 -6.90
C ASP A 241 -6.32 23.19 -7.37
N PHE A 242 -6.97 24.11 -8.06
CA PHE A 242 -6.37 25.37 -8.46
C PHE A 242 -7.41 26.50 -8.49
N ALA A 243 -7.06 27.67 -7.98
CA ALA A 243 -7.94 28.85 -7.91
C ALA A 243 -9.29 28.57 -7.21
N GLY A 244 -9.30 27.70 -6.20
CA GLY A 244 -10.50 27.32 -5.45
C GLY A 244 -11.40 26.28 -6.13
N TYR A 245 -11.00 25.75 -7.28
CA TYR A 245 -11.74 24.74 -8.03
C TYR A 245 -10.97 23.43 -8.10
N TRP A 246 -11.70 22.33 -7.95
CA TRP A 246 -11.18 20.99 -8.21
C TRP A 246 -11.06 20.79 -9.72
N ARG A 247 -9.84 20.58 -10.24
CA ARG A 247 -9.51 20.45 -11.67
C ARG A 247 -9.56 19.02 -12.16
N GLY A 248 -9.05 18.10 -11.36
CA GLY A 248 -8.93 16.71 -11.75
C GLY A 248 -8.28 15.89 -10.64
N VAL A 249 -7.83 14.69 -11.00
CA VAL A 249 -7.24 13.72 -10.09
C VAL A 249 -5.94 13.17 -10.67
N LEU A 250 -4.89 13.19 -9.87
CA LEU A 250 -3.69 12.39 -10.09
C LEU A 250 -3.93 11.02 -9.45
N ALA A 251 -3.67 9.96 -10.19
CA ALA A 251 -3.80 8.59 -9.71
C ALA A 251 -2.54 7.79 -10.05
N MET A 252 -2.20 6.88 -9.17
CA MET A 252 -1.07 5.97 -9.29
C MET A 252 -1.54 4.56 -8.94
N ASP A 253 -1.38 3.63 -9.86
CA ASP A 253 -1.78 2.23 -9.70
C ASP A 253 -0.55 1.41 -9.36
N PHE A 254 -0.64 0.66 -8.26
CA PHE A 254 0.41 -0.22 -7.75
C PHE A 254 0.06 -1.66 -8.07
N SER A 255 0.97 -2.37 -8.71
CA SER A 255 0.79 -3.79 -9.01
C SER A 255 0.77 -4.63 -7.73
N VAL A 256 -0.30 -5.39 -7.53
CA VAL A 256 -0.40 -6.36 -6.43
C VAL A 256 0.63 -7.48 -6.58
N SER A 257 0.98 -7.85 -7.81
CA SER A 257 2.01 -8.88 -8.07
C SER A 257 3.41 -8.40 -7.68
N GLU A 258 3.74 -7.13 -7.91
CA GLU A 258 5.01 -6.54 -7.46
C GLU A 258 5.08 -6.45 -5.93
N ILE A 259 3.98 -6.06 -5.27
CA ILE A 259 3.87 -6.09 -3.81
C ILE A 259 4.07 -7.52 -3.30
N LYS A 260 3.43 -8.52 -3.93
CA LYS A 260 3.62 -9.92 -3.60
C LYS A 260 5.06 -10.39 -3.80
N ALA A 261 5.70 -10.02 -4.92
CA ALA A 261 7.10 -10.34 -5.20
C ALA A 261 8.04 -9.74 -4.13
N PHE A 262 7.76 -8.52 -3.68
CA PHE A 262 8.48 -7.91 -2.56
C PHE A 262 8.33 -8.73 -1.27
N LEU A 263 7.11 -9.10 -0.87
CA LEU A 263 6.86 -9.91 0.33
C LEU A 263 7.56 -11.27 0.25
N ILE A 264 7.53 -11.94 -0.92
CA ILE A 264 8.25 -13.20 -1.16
C ILE A 264 9.77 -12.98 -1.05
N SER A 265 10.29 -11.88 -1.58
CA SER A 265 11.72 -11.58 -1.51
C SER A 265 12.20 -11.35 -0.08
N ALA A 266 11.36 -10.75 0.75
CA ALA A 266 11.63 -10.50 2.16
C ALA A 266 11.71 -11.81 2.98
N MET A 267 11.07 -12.89 2.52
CA MET A 267 11.14 -14.23 3.16
C MET A 267 12.44 -15.01 2.82
N LYS A 268 13.29 -14.52 1.94
CA LYS A 268 14.54 -15.20 1.56
C LYS A 268 15.53 -15.24 2.72
N GLY A 269 15.50 -16.30 3.49
CA GLY A 269 16.37 -16.52 4.64
C GLY A 269 16.05 -17.79 5.43
N GLY A 270 15.15 -18.65 4.93
CA GLY A 270 14.75 -19.88 5.61
C GLY A 270 13.82 -19.62 6.81
N GLN A 271 13.11 -18.50 6.80
CA GLN A 271 12.10 -18.19 7.80
C GLN A 271 10.83 -19.01 7.49
N GLU A 272 10.38 -19.74 8.48
CA GLU A 272 9.04 -20.34 8.48
C GLU A 272 8.03 -19.23 8.78
N GLY A 273 7.03 -19.03 7.91
CA GLY A 273 6.01 -18.03 8.10
C GLY A 273 5.51 -17.46 6.78
N GLU A 274 4.49 -16.61 6.84
CA GLU A 274 3.87 -15.95 5.72
C GLU A 274 3.70 -14.47 6.04
N TYR A 275 4.07 -13.60 5.10
CA TYR A 275 3.75 -12.17 5.17
C TYR A 275 2.44 -11.90 4.43
N GLN A 276 1.53 -11.23 5.10
CA GLN A 276 0.24 -10.84 4.54
C GLN A 276 0.04 -9.33 4.72
N LEU A 277 -0.42 -8.67 3.66
CA LEU A 277 -0.75 -7.25 3.65
C LEU A 277 -2.27 -7.08 3.56
N TYR A 278 -2.84 -6.30 4.45
CA TYR A 278 -4.27 -6.00 4.52
C TYR A 278 -4.54 -4.50 4.36
N ASP A 279 -5.71 -4.18 3.83
CA ASP A 279 -6.22 -2.80 3.84
C ASP A 279 -6.88 -2.45 5.19
N SER A 280 -7.31 -1.18 5.33
CA SER A 280 -8.01 -0.71 6.53
C SER A 280 -9.38 -1.38 6.78
N HIS A 281 -9.91 -2.11 5.82
CA HIS A 281 -11.15 -2.89 5.90
C HIS A 281 -10.89 -4.37 6.17
N LEU A 282 -9.63 -4.74 6.44
CA LEU A 282 -9.17 -6.11 6.66
C LEU A 282 -9.34 -7.02 5.42
N SER A 283 -9.35 -6.43 4.23
CA SER A 283 -9.29 -7.18 2.99
C SER A 283 -7.84 -7.51 2.66
N LEU A 284 -7.56 -8.78 2.37
CA LEU A 284 -6.22 -9.21 2.00
C LEU A 284 -5.82 -8.61 0.65
N LEU A 285 -4.73 -7.84 0.62
CA LEU A 285 -4.17 -7.23 -0.58
C LEU A 285 -3.15 -8.11 -1.25
N ALA A 286 -2.23 -8.65 -0.47
CA ALA A 286 -1.14 -9.49 -0.96
C ALA A 286 -0.69 -10.47 0.12
N SER A 287 -0.20 -11.63 -0.32
CA SER A 287 0.36 -12.67 0.55
C SER A 287 1.61 -13.26 -0.10
N SER A 288 2.61 -13.57 0.72
CA SER A 288 3.81 -14.29 0.30
C SER A 288 3.58 -15.79 0.11
N ALA A 289 2.43 -16.34 0.51
CA ALA A 289 2.10 -17.75 0.34
C ALA A 289 2.08 -18.17 -1.13
N PRO A 290 2.53 -19.39 -1.44
CA PRO A 290 2.43 -19.94 -2.78
C PRO A 290 0.96 -20.24 -3.11
N GLY A 291 0.43 -19.59 -4.13
CA GLY A 291 -0.94 -19.76 -4.64
C GLY A 291 -1.82 -18.53 -4.40
N ASN A 292 -2.94 -18.48 -5.14
CA ASN A 292 -3.99 -17.46 -4.97
C ASN A 292 -5.06 -17.92 -3.96
N VAL A 293 -4.66 -18.53 -2.87
CA VAL A 293 -5.60 -18.93 -1.84
C VAL A 293 -5.94 -17.67 -1.06
N LEU A 294 -7.09 -17.08 -1.36
CA LEU A 294 -7.77 -16.14 -0.48
C LEU A 294 -8.12 -16.92 0.79
N THR A 295 -7.19 -17.02 1.70
CA THR A 295 -7.46 -17.54 3.04
C THR A 295 -8.31 -16.47 3.71
N LEU A 296 -9.62 -16.68 3.72
CA LEU A 296 -10.52 -15.84 4.49
C LEU A 296 -10.09 -15.98 5.95
N LEU A 297 -9.71 -14.87 6.54
CA LEU A 297 -9.40 -14.82 7.96
C LEU A 297 -10.56 -15.43 8.76
N SER A 298 -10.23 -16.27 9.73
CA SER A 298 -11.22 -16.76 10.67
C SER A 298 -11.85 -15.58 11.43
N PRO A 299 -13.08 -15.69 11.95
CA PRO A 299 -13.72 -14.62 12.72
C PRO A 299 -12.86 -14.13 13.91
N ARG A 300 -12.07 -15.02 14.48
CA ARG A 300 -11.15 -14.70 15.59
C ARG A 300 -9.95 -13.88 15.12
N GLU A 301 -9.39 -14.20 13.97
CA GLU A 301 -8.30 -13.43 13.36
C GLU A 301 -8.77 -12.03 12.95
N GLN A 302 -9.98 -11.92 12.37
CA GLN A 302 -10.60 -10.64 12.06
C GLN A 302 -10.80 -9.77 13.32
N GLU A 303 -11.24 -10.37 14.42
CA GLU A 303 -11.41 -9.66 15.69
C GLU A 303 -10.06 -9.18 16.26
N LEU A 304 -9.02 -10.00 16.21
CA LEU A 304 -7.68 -9.62 16.69
C LEU A 304 -7.08 -8.50 15.85
N LEU A 305 -7.17 -8.58 14.52
CA LEU A 305 -6.73 -7.52 13.62
C LEU A 305 -7.52 -6.23 13.84
N SER A 306 -8.84 -6.30 13.97
CA SER A 306 -9.67 -5.12 14.23
C SER A 306 -9.31 -4.43 15.54
N ARG A 307 -8.96 -5.19 16.60
CA ARG A 307 -8.47 -4.65 17.86
C ARG A 307 -7.08 -3.99 17.70
N ALA A 308 -6.18 -4.59 16.93
CA ALA A 308 -4.87 -4.02 16.63
C ALA A 308 -5.00 -2.66 15.92
N PHE A 309 -5.83 -2.58 14.88
CA PHE A 309 -6.10 -1.33 14.15
C PHE A 309 -6.84 -0.27 14.99
N ALA A 310 -7.76 -0.69 15.87
CA ALA A 310 -8.44 0.25 16.75
C ALA A 310 -7.48 0.90 17.77
N HIS A 311 -6.42 0.19 18.16
CA HIS A 311 -5.40 0.71 19.09
C HIS A 311 -4.44 1.70 18.41
N ASP A 312 -4.13 1.49 17.14
CA ASP A 312 -3.26 2.37 16.35
C ASP A 312 -3.86 3.76 16.15
N ASN A 313 -5.18 3.85 15.96
CA ASN A 313 -5.91 5.12 15.86
C ASN A 313 -5.90 5.96 17.15
N GLN A 314 -5.37 5.44 18.26
CA GLN A 314 -5.23 6.17 19.53
C GLN A 314 -3.78 6.62 19.83
N GLY A 315 -2.85 6.49 18.86
CA GLY A 315 -1.48 6.99 18.98
C GLY A 315 -0.56 6.15 19.88
N GLY A 316 -0.94 4.91 20.16
CA GLY A 316 -0.05 3.94 20.82
C GLY A 316 0.76 3.13 19.81
N PRO A 317 1.94 2.57 20.17
CA PRO A 317 2.65 1.68 19.28
C PRO A 317 1.72 0.51 18.94
N ALA A 318 1.42 0.36 17.65
CA ALA A 318 0.64 -0.75 17.12
C ALA A 318 1.15 -2.04 17.76
N SER A 319 0.27 -2.76 18.41
CA SER A 319 0.70 -3.86 19.24
C SER A 319 1.24 -4.99 18.37
N ALA A 320 2.56 -5.00 18.16
CA ALA A 320 3.28 -6.17 17.70
C ALA A 320 2.84 -7.45 18.46
N ASP A 321 2.35 -7.27 19.67
CA ASP A 321 1.76 -8.32 20.51
C ASP A 321 0.44 -8.87 19.97
N ALA A 322 -0.43 -8.07 19.36
CA ALA A 322 -1.67 -8.56 18.77
C ALA A 322 -1.41 -9.37 17.49
N LEU A 323 -0.44 -8.93 16.66
CA LEU A 323 0.00 -9.66 15.47
C LEU A 323 0.74 -10.95 15.83
N TYR A 324 1.50 -10.94 16.93
CA TYR A 324 2.15 -12.14 17.45
C TYR A 324 1.15 -13.18 17.97
N GLN A 325 0.09 -12.76 18.68
CA GLN A 325 -0.98 -13.64 19.12
C GLN A 325 -1.74 -14.28 17.95
N LEU A 326 -1.82 -13.62 16.81
CA LEU A 326 -2.33 -14.20 15.56
C LEU A 326 -1.45 -15.37 15.08
N GLY A 327 -0.13 -15.21 15.07
CA GLY A 327 0.81 -16.26 14.67
C GLY A 327 0.76 -17.50 15.56
N GLN A 328 0.50 -17.34 16.86
CA GLN A 328 0.38 -18.48 17.78
C GLN A 328 -0.96 -19.22 17.70
N THR A 329 -2.01 -18.63 17.17
CA THR A 329 -3.34 -19.27 17.08
C THR A 329 -3.54 -20.15 15.84
N THR A 330 -2.61 -20.12 14.90
CA THR A 330 -2.65 -20.94 13.66
C THR A 330 -1.94 -22.29 13.79
N GLU A 331 -1.32 -22.61 14.92
CA GLU A 331 -0.62 -23.86 15.19
C GLU A 331 -1.44 -24.93 15.97
N PHE A 332 -2.79 -24.82 16.00
CA PHE A 332 -3.63 -25.84 16.61
C PHE A 332 -4.80 -26.25 15.72
#